data_d489050f13bcf68f657f718e33ac72c8
#
_entry.id   d489050f13bcf68f657f718e33ac72c8
#
_cell.length_a   1.000
_cell.length_b   1.000
_cell.length_c   1.000
_cell.angle_alpha   90.00
_cell.angle_beta   90.00
_cell.angle_gamma   90.00
#
_symmetry.space_group_name_H-M   'P 1'
#
loop_
_entity.id
_entity.type
_entity.pdbx_description
1 polymer ?
#
loop_
_entity_poly.entity_id
_entity_poly.type
_entity_poly.pdbx_seq_one_letter_code
_entity_poly.pdbx_strand_id
1 'polypeptide(L)'
;MQKATADLVAYADDDTHFIPESIDKIFSVFQNNPKADVVFFKASTYTGKPLKDYLEEEQQLLCMPDRYVVSAIEMVCRRESVQNVIRFDERFGLGTPFLTCGEEEIWMEDALRKGLTLWYYPSKIVETSTLLKKTLIYVDAGVQRSYGAISYYKYGATAWWKCFNFALKSARSGYCHFAPMFRNLAQGIRYM
;
A
#
# COMPACT_ATOMS: atom_id res chain seq x y z
N MET A 1 11.14 -0.99 -12.69
CA MET A 1 11.50 -2.42 -12.64
C MET A 1 12.20 -2.95 -13.91
N GLN A 2 11.77 -2.62 -15.12
CA GLN A 2 12.36 -3.13 -16.38
C GLN A 2 13.88 -2.88 -16.55
N LYS A 3 14.43 -1.85 -15.89
CA LYS A 3 15.85 -1.49 -15.94
C LYS A 3 16.68 -2.06 -14.78
N ALA A 4 16.07 -2.67 -13.79
CA ALA A 4 16.77 -3.24 -12.65
C ALA A 4 17.53 -4.51 -13.06
N THR A 5 18.78 -4.65 -12.63
CA THR A 5 19.67 -5.78 -12.94
C THR A 5 20.06 -6.58 -11.70
N ALA A 6 19.93 -6.02 -10.49
CA ALA A 6 20.24 -6.68 -9.24
C ALA A 6 19.18 -7.73 -8.86
N ASP A 7 19.54 -8.65 -7.97
CA ASP A 7 18.64 -9.73 -7.51
C ASP A 7 17.51 -9.22 -6.64
N LEU A 8 17.77 -8.18 -5.82
CA LEU A 8 16.77 -7.50 -5.02
C LEU A 8 16.50 -6.10 -5.60
N VAL A 9 15.23 -5.70 -5.59
CA VAL A 9 14.78 -4.39 -6.05
C VAL A 9 13.99 -3.73 -4.93
N ALA A 10 14.38 -2.50 -4.59
CA ALA A 10 13.66 -1.62 -3.70
C ALA A 10 13.06 -0.46 -4.49
N TYR A 11 11.90 0.02 -4.04
CA TYR A 11 11.28 1.22 -4.60
C TYR A 11 11.68 2.43 -3.76
N ALA A 12 11.87 3.57 -4.41
CA ALA A 12 12.20 4.82 -3.74
C ALA A 12 11.49 5.99 -4.43
N ASP A 13 11.02 6.92 -3.65
CA ASP A 13 10.58 8.23 -4.11
C ASP A 13 11.79 9.19 -4.13
N ASP A 14 11.68 10.32 -4.77
CA ASP A 14 12.74 11.31 -4.92
C ASP A 14 13.16 11.96 -3.60
N ASP A 15 12.31 11.91 -2.58
CA ASP A 15 12.54 12.41 -1.23
C ASP A 15 12.84 11.30 -0.21
N THR A 16 13.22 10.10 -0.65
CA THR A 16 13.52 8.98 0.25
C THR A 16 15.02 8.70 0.36
N HIS A 17 15.46 8.34 1.57
CA HIS A 17 16.83 7.93 1.83
C HIS A 17 16.85 6.57 2.53
N PHE A 18 17.51 5.59 1.91
CA PHE A 18 17.77 4.32 2.57
C PHE A 18 18.80 4.51 3.69
N ILE A 19 18.55 3.86 4.81
CA ILE A 19 19.46 3.84 5.96
C ILE A 19 20.61 2.89 5.62
N PRO A 20 21.88 3.35 5.53
CA PRO A 20 22.99 2.51 5.09
C PRO A 20 23.11 1.19 5.87
N GLU A 21 22.94 1.26 7.20
CA GLU A 21 23.06 0.11 8.11
C GLU A 21 21.90 -0.90 7.93
N SER A 22 20.83 -0.52 7.25
CA SER A 22 19.70 -1.41 6.98
C SER A 22 19.93 -2.33 5.79
N ILE A 23 20.91 -2.04 4.94
CA ILE A 23 21.17 -2.81 3.72
C ILE A 23 21.55 -4.26 4.05
N ASP A 24 22.49 -4.46 4.97
CA ASP A 24 22.89 -5.80 5.41
C ASP A 24 21.72 -6.54 6.05
N LYS A 25 20.84 -5.83 6.74
CA LYS A 25 19.64 -6.40 7.32
C LYS A 25 18.64 -6.87 6.26
N ILE A 26 18.45 -6.09 5.20
CA ILE A 26 17.61 -6.49 4.06
C ILE A 26 18.14 -7.81 3.48
N PHE A 27 19.44 -7.89 3.18
CA PHE A 27 20.04 -9.12 2.67
C PHE A 27 19.86 -10.30 3.63
N SER A 28 20.10 -10.10 4.92
CA SER A 28 19.93 -11.14 5.95
C SER A 28 18.50 -11.67 6.00
N VAL A 29 17.49 -10.79 5.90
CA VAL A 29 16.07 -11.19 5.89
C VAL A 29 15.77 -12.08 4.68
N PHE A 30 16.24 -11.73 3.49
CA PHE A 30 16.03 -12.55 2.29
C PHE A 30 16.85 -13.85 2.29
N GLN A 31 18.02 -13.88 2.90
CA GLN A 31 18.80 -15.11 3.10
C GLN A 31 18.11 -16.09 4.06
N ASN A 32 17.60 -15.57 5.17
CA ASN A 32 16.88 -16.36 6.18
C ASN A 32 15.48 -16.79 5.72
N ASN A 33 14.89 -16.08 4.76
CA ASN A 33 13.59 -16.37 4.18
C ASN A 33 13.71 -16.58 2.65
N PRO A 34 14.29 -17.71 2.20
CA PRO A 34 14.54 -17.94 0.77
C PRO A 34 13.28 -18.03 -0.08
N LYS A 35 12.14 -18.29 0.54
CA LYS A 35 10.82 -18.33 -0.11
C LYS A 35 10.10 -16.98 -0.16
N ALA A 36 10.63 -15.94 0.49
CA ALA A 36 10.02 -14.62 0.45
C ALA A 36 10.27 -13.97 -0.91
N ASP A 37 9.22 -13.68 -1.65
CA ASP A 37 9.27 -12.94 -2.92
C ASP A 37 9.30 -11.44 -2.69
N VAL A 38 8.55 -10.99 -1.68
CA VAL A 38 8.41 -9.58 -1.31
C VAL A 38 8.47 -9.44 0.21
N VAL A 39 9.22 -8.47 0.68
CA VAL A 39 9.27 -8.11 2.11
C VAL A 39 8.93 -6.64 2.27
N PHE A 40 7.98 -6.37 3.16
CA PHE A 40 7.63 -5.02 3.61
C PHE A 40 8.36 -4.70 4.91
N PHE A 41 8.94 -3.53 4.97
CA PHE A 41 9.68 -3.01 6.11
C PHE A 41 9.01 -1.77 6.71
N LYS A 42 9.68 -1.09 7.62
CA LYS A 42 9.23 0.19 8.21
C LYS A 42 9.93 1.37 7.54
N ALA A 43 9.20 2.47 7.45
CA ALA A 43 9.73 3.78 7.12
C ALA A 43 9.50 4.78 8.26
N SER A 44 10.30 5.83 8.32
CA SER A 44 10.10 6.94 9.24
C SER A 44 10.31 8.27 8.54
N THR A 45 9.91 9.34 9.20
CA THR A 45 10.35 10.67 8.80
C THR A 45 11.83 10.87 9.19
N TYR A 46 12.49 11.89 8.61
CA TYR A 46 13.84 12.31 9.02
C TYR A 46 13.96 12.69 10.49
N THR A 47 12.84 12.96 11.17
CA THR A 47 12.81 13.19 12.62
C THR A 47 12.62 11.91 13.43
N GLY A 48 12.63 10.74 12.79
CA GLY A 48 12.48 9.44 13.43
C GLY A 48 11.03 9.03 13.72
N LYS A 49 10.03 9.85 13.36
CA LYS A 49 8.63 9.53 13.60
C LYS A 49 8.15 8.47 12.60
N PRO A 50 7.52 7.36 13.03
CA PRO A 50 6.93 6.38 12.12
C PRO A 50 5.92 7.02 11.16
N LEU A 51 5.89 6.59 9.89
CA LEU A 51 4.94 7.13 8.90
C LEU A 51 3.50 6.71 9.19
N LYS A 52 3.33 5.56 9.82
CA LYS A 52 2.02 4.95 10.11
C LYS A 52 2.12 4.04 11.33
N ASP A 53 0.99 3.43 11.70
CA ASP A 53 0.98 2.36 12.68
C ASP A 53 1.45 1.08 11.97
N TYR A 54 2.54 0.52 12.44
CA TYR A 54 3.15 -0.70 11.90
C TYR A 54 2.73 -1.92 12.71
N LEU A 55 2.84 -3.09 12.09
CA LEU A 55 2.75 -4.36 12.80
C LEU A 55 3.92 -4.49 13.78
N GLU A 56 3.69 -5.16 14.90
CA GLU A 56 4.70 -5.31 15.97
C GLU A 56 5.73 -6.41 15.62
N GLU A 57 5.26 -7.51 15.01
CA GLU A 57 6.05 -8.72 14.79
C GLU A 57 6.21 -9.03 13.31
N GLU A 58 7.28 -9.78 12.99
CA GLU A 58 7.47 -10.35 11.67
C GLU A 58 6.40 -11.39 11.39
N GLN A 59 5.87 -11.37 10.17
CA GLN A 59 4.85 -12.33 9.78
C GLN A 59 4.71 -12.46 8.27
N GLN A 60 4.25 -13.62 7.83
CA GLN A 60 3.80 -13.79 6.45
C GLN A 60 2.46 -13.10 6.25
N LEU A 61 2.35 -12.34 5.17
CA LEU A 61 1.12 -11.64 4.81
C LEU A 61 0.30 -12.53 3.86
N LEU A 62 -0.72 -13.19 4.40
CA LEU A 62 -1.66 -14.02 3.63
C LEU A 62 -2.84 -13.21 3.05
N CYS A 63 -3.04 -12.02 3.58
CA CYS A 63 -3.99 -11.02 3.10
C CYS A 63 -3.51 -9.65 3.56
N MET A 64 -4.12 -8.59 3.03
CA MET A 64 -3.88 -7.24 3.56
C MET A 64 -4.38 -7.16 5.00
N PRO A 65 -3.50 -6.91 5.99
CA PRO A 65 -3.94 -6.74 7.37
C PRO A 65 -4.85 -5.52 7.53
N ASP A 66 -5.84 -5.63 8.41
CA ASP A 66 -6.71 -4.50 8.76
C ASP A 66 -5.86 -3.33 9.27
N ARG A 67 -6.12 -2.14 8.76
CA ARG A 67 -5.44 -0.89 9.13
C ARG A 67 -3.97 -0.77 8.72
N TYR A 68 -3.41 -1.74 8.02
CA TYR A 68 -2.07 -1.64 7.46
C TYR A 68 -2.17 -1.13 6.01
N VAL A 69 -1.59 0.04 5.76
CA VAL A 69 -1.49 0.63 4.42
C VAL A 69 -0.10 0.34 3.88
N VAL A 70 -0.03 -0.24 2.71
CA VAL A 70 1.23 -0.50 2.01
C VAL A 70 1.80 0.81 1.46
N SER A 71 3.12 0.93 1.42
CA SER A 71 3.83 2.00 0.73
C SER A 71 4.97 1.40 -0.08
N ALA A 72 5.13 1.86 -1.32
CA ALA A 72 6.15 1.35 -2.22
C ALA A 72 7.57 1.48 -1.64
N ILE A 73 7.87 2.57 -0.93
CA ILE A 73 9.19 2.82 -0.34
C ILE A 73 9.59 1.83 0.77
N GLU A 74 8.64 1.07 1.29
CA GLU A 74 8.85 0.04 2.32
C GLU A 74 9.08 -1.34 1.72
N MET A 75 8.94 -1.47 0.39
CA MET A 75 8.88 -2.73 -0.31
C MET A 75 10.22 -3.08 -0.95
N VAL A 76 10.71 -4.26 -0.62
CA VAL A 76 11.85 -4.88 -1.31
C VAL A 76 11.40 -6.21 -1.89
N CYS A 77 11.77 -6.48 -3.14
CA CYS A 77 11.32 -7.65 -3.89
C CYS A 77 12.49 -8.44 -4.46
N ARG A 78 12.35 -9.77 -4.58
CA ARG A 78 13.18 -10.54 -5.51
C ARG A 78 12.78 -10.15 -6.93
N ARG A 79 13.76 -9.65 -7.69
CA ARG A 79 13.51 -9.19 -9.07
C ARG A 79 12.88 -10.27 -9.94
N GLU A 80 13.41 -11.48 -9.90
CA GLU A 80 12.92 -12.63 -10.71
C GLU A 80 11.48 -13.00 -10.39
N SER A 81 11.04 -12.88 -9.14
CA SER A 81 9.67 -13.21 -8.72
C SER A 81 8.63 -12.18 -9.20
N VAL A 82 9.03 -10.91 -9.36
CA VAL A 82 8.09 -9.83 -9.65
C VAL A 82 8.22 -9.25 -11.06
N GLN A 83 9.41 -9.35 -11.66
CA GLN A 83 9.66 -8.84 -13.02
C GLN A 83 8.83 -9.63 -14.03
N ASN A 84 8.01 -8.92 -14.82
CA ASN A 84 7.07 -9.50 -15.81
C ASN A 84 5.91 -10.32 -15.21
N VAL A 85 5.85 -10.49 -13.90
CA VAL A 85 4.76 -11.20 -13.21
C VAL A 85 3.68 -10.23 -12.77
N ILE A 86 4.09 -9.06 -12.25
CA ILE A 86 3.19 -8.08 -11.68
C ILE A 86 3.59 -6.65 -12.08
N ARG A 87 2.61 -5.78 -12.23
CA ARG A 87 2.82 -4.37 -12.57
C ARG A 87 1.89 -3.51 -11.72
N PHE A 88 2.28 -2.26 -11.51
CA PHE A 88 1.36 -1.26 -10.96
C PHE A 88 0.24 -0.98 -11.95
N ASP A 89 -0.97 -0.87 -11.44
CA ASP A 89 -2.14 -0.50 -12.24
C ASP A 89 -2.15 1.01 -12.47
N GLU A 90 -1.88 1.43 -13.70
CA GLU A 90 -1.74 2.84 -14.09
C GLU A 90 -3.03 3.66 -13.95
N ARG A 91 -4.16 3.01 -13.65
CA ARG A 91 -5.42 3.71 -13.33
C ARG A 91 -5.39 4.38 -11.96
N PHE A 92 -4.49 3.93 -11.07
CA PHE A 92 -4.31 4.41 -9.70
C PHE A 92 -3.02 5.23 -9.58
N GLY A 93 -2.97 6.08 -8.55
CA GLY A 93 -1.74 6.75 -8.13
C GLY A 93 -1.73 8.25 -8.33
N LEU A 94 -0.66 8.86 -7.81
CA LEU A 94 -0.44 10.30 -7.92
C LEU A 94 -0.39 10.74 -9.39
N GLY A 95 -1.13 11.83 -9.69
CA GLY A 95 -1.20 12.36 -11.06
C GLY A 95 -2.31 11.77 -11.92
N THR A 96 -2.99 10.71 -11.49
CA THR A 96 -4.17 10.22 -12.19
C THR A 96 -5.37 11.14 -11.92
N PRO A 97 -6.25 11.37 -12.92
CA PRO A 97 -7.34 12.33 -12.75
C PRO A 97 -8.50 11.80 -11.89
N PHE A 98 -8.58 10.49 -11.68
CA PHE A 98 -9.76 9.88 -11.06
C PHE A 98 -9.47 9.06 -9.81
N LEU A 99 -8.51 8.12 -9.83
CA LEU A 99 -8.11 7.28 -8.70
C LEU A 99 -6.72 7.72 -8.22
N THR A 100 -6.67 8.64 -7.28
CA THR A 100 -5.46 9.40 -6.92
C THR A 100 -4.49 8.68 -5.98
N CYS A 101 -4.80 7.45 -5.57
CA CYS A 101 -3.95 6.63 -4.70
C CYS A 101 -4.37 5.15 -4.76
N GLY A 102 -3.61 4.27 -4.11
CA GLY A 102 -3.97 2.88 -3.89
C GLY A 102 -3.35 1.90 -4.88
N GLU A 103 -2.38 2.35 -5.65
CA GLU A 103 -1.60 1.53 -6.57
C GLU A 103 -0.87 0.40 -5.83
N GLU A 104 -0.37 0.66 -4.64
CA GLU A 104 0.31 -0.34 -3.83
C GLU A 104 -0.65 -1.40 -3.27
N GLU A 105 -1.86 -1.00 -2.85
CA GLU A 105 -2.86 -1.95 -2.38
C GLU A 105 -3.32 -2.89 -3.50
N ILE A 106 -3.52 -2.37 -4.72
CA ILE A 106 -3.85 -3.20 -5.88
C ILE A 106 -2.68 -4.12 -6.22
N TRP A 107 -1.45 -3.59 -6.23
CA TRP A 107 -0.25 -4.37 -6.49
C TRP A 107 -0.07 -5.52 -5.50
N MET A 108 -0.26 -5.25 -4.21
CA MET A 108 -0.17 -6.28 -3.16
C MET A 108 -1.27 -7.34 -3.31
N GLU A 109 -2.50 -6.95 -3.62
CA GLU A 109 -3.60 -7.88 -3.85
C GLU A 109 -3.33 -8.78 -5.06
N ASP A 110 -2.76 -8.22 -6.14
CA ASP A 110 -2.35 -8.98 -7.30
C ASP A 110 -1.19 -9.94 -7.01
N ALA A 111 -0.23 -9.51 -6.19
CA ALA A 111 0.87 -10.34 -5.75
C ALA A 111 0.36 -11.59 -5.01
N LEU A 112 -0.55 -11.40 -4.06
CA LEU A 112 -1.20 -12.49 -3.33
C LEU A 112 -1.99 -13.43 -4.25
N ARG A 113 -2.78 -12.88 -5.18
CA ARG A 113 -3.57 -13.68 -6.15
C ARG A 113 -2.70 -14.49 -7.09
N LYS A 114 -1.50 -14.02 -7.39
CA LYS A 114 -0.50 -14.73 -8.21
C LYS A 114 0.34 -15.72 -7.41
N GLY A 115 0.08 -15.85 -6.11
CA GLY A 115 0.74 -16.82 -5.23
C GLY A 115 2.14 -16.39 -4.80
N LEU A 116 2.48 -15.09 -4.91
CA LEU A 116 3.73 -14.59 -4.37
C LEU A 116 3.72 -14.64 -2.84
N THR A 117 4.86 -14.97 -2.27
CA THR A 117 5.04 -15.06 -0.81
C THR A 117 5.47 -13.70 -0.26
N LEU A 118 4.55 -13.04 0.44
CA LEU A 118 4.75 -11.72 1.02
C LEU A 118 5.04 -11.83 2.51
N TRP A 119 6.03 -11.08 2.98
CA TRP A 119 6.40 -11.00 4.38
C TRP A 119 6.41 -9.54 4.87
N TYR A 120 6.13 -9.36 6.14
CA TYR A 120 6.40 -8.11 6.84
C TYR A 120 7.53 -8.32 7.85
N TYR A 121 8.46 -7.38 7.90
CA TYR A 121 9.57 -7.38 8.83
C TYR A 121 9.67 -6.03 9.57
N PRO A 122 9.64 -6.01 10.93
CA PRO A 122 9.49 -4.77 11.70
C PRO A 122 10.80 -3.97 11.83
N SER A 123 11.60 -3.88 10.78
CA SER A 123 12.83 -3.09 10.73
C SER A 123 12.67 -1.84 9.90
N LYS A 124 13.16 -0.71 10.39
CA LYS A 124 13.24 0.53 9.65
C LYS A 124 14.38 0.47 8.63
N ILE A 125 14.07 0.73 7.36
CA ILE A 125 15.05 0.70 6.27
C ILE A 125 15.16 2.03 5.53
N VAL A 126 14.17 2.90 5.62
CA VAL A 126 14.06 4.11 4.80
C VAL A 126 13.50 5.27 5.62
N GLU A 127 13.94 6.47 5.27
CA GLU A 127 13.44 7.74 5.79
C GLU A 127 12.93 8.61 4.64
N THR A 128 11.88 9.42 4.90
CA THR A 128 11.27 10.34 3.93
C THR A 128 10.82 11.63 4.60
N SER A 129 10.59 12.67 3.81
CA SER A 129 10.02 13.93 4.29
C SER A 129 8.51 13.85 4.54
N THR A 130 7.83 12.92 3.89
CA THR A 130 6.36 12.92 3.76
C THR A 130 5.69 12.14 4.88
N LEU A 131 4.74 12.80 5.57
CA LEU A 131 3.80 12.14 6.48
C LEU A 131 2.52 11.77 5.73
N LEU A 132 2.09 10.52 5.86
CA LEU A 132 0.80 10.07 5.35
C LEU A 132 -0.34 10.80 6.05
N LYS A 133 -1.18 11.51 5.29
CA LYS A 133 -2.35 12.22 5.82
C LYS A 133 -3.55 11.27 5.87
N LYS A 134 -3.69 10.53 6.96
CA LYS A 134 -4.82 9.60 7.22
C LYS A 134 -6.21 10.23 7.06
N THR A 135 -6.30 11.57 7.15
CA THR A 135 -7.58 12.31 7.08
C THR A 135 -8.04 12.61 5.65
N LEU A 136 -7.22 12.42 4.63
CA LEU A 136 -7.58 12.70 3.24
C LEU A 136 -8.82 11.95 2.79
N ILE A 137 -9.02 10.72 3.27
CA ILE A 137 -10.22 9.92 2.96
C ILE A 137 -11.54 10.63 3.31
N TYR A 138 -11.53 11.56 4.26
CA TYR A 138 -12.74 12.27 4.66
C TYR A 138 -13.03 13.52 3.83
N VAL A 139 -12.03 14.06 3.13
CA VAL A 139 -12.12 15.36 2.44
C VAL A 139 -11.80 15.32 0.96
N ASP A 140 -11.01 14.34 0.49
CA ASP A 140 -10.57 14.26 -0.89
C ASP A 140 -11.42 13.26 -1.71
N ALA A 141 -12.03 13.77 -2.78
CA ALA A 141 -12.89 12.96 -3.64
C ALA A 141 -12.14 11.89 -4.43
N GLY A 142 -10.89 12.15 -4.82
CA GLY A 142 -10.04 11.17 -5.52
C GLY A 142 -9.70 10.00 -4.62
N VAL A 143 -9.26 10.29 -3.38
CA VAL A 143 -8.99 9.27 -2.36
C VAL A 143 -10.25 8.45 -2.04
N GLN A 144 -11.42 9.09 -1.94
CA GLN A 144 -12.69 8.38 -1.74
C GLN A 144 -13.02 7.44 -2.91
N ARG A 145 -12.83 7.91 -4.15
CA ARG A 145 -13.03 7.06 -5.34
C ARG A 145 -12.05 5.89 -5.36
N SER A 146 -10.77 6.14 -5.07
CA SER A 146 -9.75 5.10 -4.96
C SER A 146 -10.13 4.05 -3.92
N TYR A 147 -10.58 4.46 -2.75
CA TYR A 147 -11.05 3.53 -1.71
C TYR A 147 -12.24 2.67 -2.17
N GLY A 148 -13.20 3.27 -2.89
CA GLY A 148 -14.32 2.54 -3.49
C GLY A 148 -13.86 1.51 -4.52
N ALA A 149 -12.94 1.89 -5.40
CA ALA A 149 -12.35 1.03 -6.43
C ALA A 149 -11.56 -0.15 -5.81
N ILE A 150 -10.68 0.12 -4.85
CA ILE A 150 -9.92 -0.89 -4.10
C ILE A 150 -10.87 -1.85 -3.38
N SER A 151 -11.91 -1.31 -2.73
CA SER A 151 -12.90 -2.13 -2.04
C SER A 151 -13.59 -3.09 -3.00
N TYR A 152 -13.97 -2.63 -4.19
CA TYR A 152 -14.57 -3.51 -5.20
C TYR A 152 -13.60 -4.54 -5.73
N TYR A 153 -12.36 -4.14 -5.98
CA TYR A 153 -11.30 -5.05 -6.41
C TYR A 153 -11.09 -6.21 -5.44
N LYS A 154 -11.10 -5.89 -4.14
CA LYS A 154 -10.89 -6.88 -3.06
C LYS A 154 -12.13 -7.74 -2.77
N TYR A 155 -13.30 -7.14 -2.76
CA TYR A 155 -14.51 -7.75 -2.18
C TYR A 155 -15.66 -7.92 -3.17
N GLY A 156 -15.51 -7.52 -4.43
CA GLY A 156 -16.56 -7.61 -5.43
C GLY A 156 -17.84 -6.86 -5.01
N ALA A 157 -18.99 -7.45 -5.24
CA ALA A 157 -20.28 -6.83 -4.95
C ALA A 157 -20.47 -6.43 -3.46
N THR A 158 -19.80 -7.11 -2.51
CA THR A 158 -19.91 -6.76 -1.09
C THR A 158 -19.28 -5.41 -0.75
N ALA A 159 -18.45 -4.86 -1.64
CA ALA A 159 -17.88 -3.52 -1.50
C ALA A 159 -18.96 -2.42 -1.35
N TRP A 160 -20.12 -2.57 -2.00
CA TRP A 160 -21.23 -1.62 -1.86
C TRP A 160 -21.67 -1.48 -0.41
N TRP A 161 -21.85 -2.60 0.27
CA TRP A 161 -22.24 -2.60 1.67
C TRP A 161 -21.12 -2.08 2.60
N LYS A 162 -19.89 -2.47 2.34
CA LYS A 162 -18.73 -1.97 3.10
C LYS A 162 -18.58 -0.46 2.97
N CYS A 163 -18.64 0.07 1.76
CA CYS A 163 -18.53 1.50 1.48
C CYS A 163 -19.73 2.29 2.05
N PHE A 164 -20.95 1.76 1.99
CA PHE A 164 -22.11 2.37 2.63
C PHE A 164 -21.92 2.51 4.15
N ASN A 165 -21.53 1.43 4.80
CA ASN A 165 -21.31 1.42 6.26
C ASN A 165 -20.15 2.33 6.66
N PHE A 166 -19.08 2.37 5.86
CA PHE A 166 -17.94 3.26 6.10
C PHE A 166 -18.36 4.73 6.01
N ALA A 167 -19.09 5.13 4.96
CA ALA A 167 -19.58 6.48 4.81
C ALA A 167 -20.55 6.88 5.94
N LEU A 168 -21.45 5.96 6.32
CA LEU A 168 -22.41 6.20 7.41
C LEU A 168 -21.71 6.38 8.76
N LYS A 169 -20.73 5.52 9.07
CA LYS A 169 -19.94 5.61 10.30
C LYS A 169 -19.13 6.92 10.33
N SER A 170 -18.47 7.27 9.23
CA SER A 170 -17.68 8.49 9.12
C SER A 170 -18.54 9.76 9.30
N ALA A 171 -19.73 9.78 8.73
CA ALA A 171 -20.67 10.88 8.88
C ALA A 171 -21.21 11.00 10.32
N ARG A 172 -21.55 9.87 10.96
CA ARG A 172 -21.98 9.85 12.37
C ARG A 172 -20.89 10.32 13.33
N SER A 173 -19.63 10.09 12.98
CA SER A 173 -18.48 10.58 13.76
C SER A 173 -18.11 12.04 13.43
N GLY A 174 -18.87 12.73 12.57
CA GLY A 174 -18.63 14.12 12.21
C GLY A 174 -17.45 14.40 11.29
N TYR A 175 -16.84 13.36 10.69
CA TYR A 175 -15.68 13.53 9.82
C TYR A 175 -16.02 14.03 8.42
N CYS A 176 -17.23 13.76 7.93
CA CYS A 176 -17.67 14.13 6.58
C CYS A 176 -19.19 14.13 6.45
N HIS A 177 -19.69 14.58 5.29
CA HIS A 177 -21.11 14.41 4.92
C HIS A 177 -21.32 13.07 4.22
N PHE A 178 -22.34 12.31 4.62
CA PHE A 178 -22.64 10.98 4.08
C PHE A 178 -22.83 10.98 2.55
N ALA A 179 -23.72 11.81 2.03
CA ALA A 179 -24.12 11.75 0.63
C ALA A 179 -22.95 12.03 -0.37
N PRO A 180 -22.14 13.09 -0.20
CA PRO A 180 -20.97 13.28 -1.04
C PRO A 180 -19.96 12.15 -0.95
N MET A 181 -19.64 11.70 0.25
CA MET A 181 -18.68 10.61 0.46
C MET A 181 -19.16 9.31 -0.20
N PHE A 182 -20.40 8.89 0.08
CA PHE A 182 -20.93 7.65 -0.51
C PHE A 182 -21.02 7.75 -2.04
N ARG A 183 -21.37 8.91 -2.60
CA ARG A 183 -21.35 9.14 -4.05
C ARG A 183 -19.96 8.91 -4.65
N ASN A 184 -18.92 9.45 -4.03
CA ASN A 184 -17.55 9.29 -4.52
C ASN A 184 -17.08 7.83 -4.41
N LEU A 185 -17.32 7.17 -3.28
CA LEU A 185 -17.06 5.73 -3.11
C LEU A 185 -17.77 4.89 -4.18
N ALA A 186 -19.05 5.17 -4.43
CA ALA A 186 -19.84 4.49 -5.46
C ALA A 186 -19.32 4.74 -6.88
N GLN A 187 -18.80 5.92 -7.16
CA GLN A 187 -18.13 6.21 -8.43
C GLN A 187 -16.88 5.35 -8.61
N GLY A 188 -16.06 5.19 -7.56
CA GLY A 188 -14.90 4.30 -7.58
C GLY A 188 -15.29 2.84 -7.84
N ILE A 189 -16.34 2.34 -7.15
CA ILE A 189 -16.84 0.97 -7.36
C ILE A 189 -17.26 0.75 -8.83
N ARG A 190 -17.96 1.73 -9.43
CA ARG A 190 -18.45 1.61 -10.83
C ARG A 190 -17.35 1.73 -11.87
N TYR A 191 -16.22 2.31 -11.51
CA TYR A 191 -15.09 2.49 -12.42
C TYR A 191 -14.31 1.19 -12.65
N MET A 192 -14.37 0.25 -11.70
CA MET A 192 -13.70 -1.06 -11.77
C MET A 192 -14.51 -2.09 -12.53
#